data_b981b519eaac8707a1372a5aa60083a4
#
_entry.id   b981b519eaac8707a1372a5aa60083a4
#
_cell.length_a   1.000
_cell.length_b   1.000
_cell.length_c   1.000
_cell.angle_alpha   90.00
_cell.angle_beta   90.00
_cell.angle_gamma   90.00
#
_symmetry.space_group_name_H-M   'P 1'
#
loop_
_entity.id
_entity.type
_entity.pdbx_description
1 polymer ?
#
loop_
_entity_poly.entity_id
_entity_poly.type
_entity_poly.pdbx_seq_one_letter_code
_entity_poly.pdbx_strand_id
1 'polypeptide(L)'
;MTKALSLFELNSLVAGVIDATLSRSYWVEAELSEARENRGHCYMELIEKNEGSNVPIARASAKCWSNIWTLIKPAFVRITGQEIRAGMKVMLQVHAQFHPQYGFSWIVDDINPEYTMGDMMRKRQEIIRHLKAEGVFDLQKELCLPMFAQRIAVISSETAAGYGDFCNQLETNDYGLYFHVELFPAIMQGDSVEQSIINALNQINSHEEDFDCVVIIRGGGATADLSGFDTLNLAENVANFPLPIITGIGHERDESILDMVSFQRMKTPTAAAAYLIDHLASTLMRVENAQAAIIDGVKKALEVEKMRIQHIGSHIPVLFSVVRTKQDAWLEGLSQRLVMRMNEAIKQAEFHLSTLQNCMLLTLQNKLSVEQHRLDILEQRARLLDPFLLLKRGYSITLCNGKTIRNAKDLKIGDTITTRFETGEVESKVERLS
;
A
#
# COMPACT_ATOMS: atom_id res chain seq x y z
N MET A 1 -47.06 21.80 -50.74
CA MET A 1 -45.70 21.21 -50.77
C MET A 1 -44.88 21.96 -49.73
N THR A 2 -44.48 21.31 -48.70
CA THR A 2 -43.58 21.89 -47.71
C THR A 2 -42.23 22.12 -48.37
N LYS A 3 -41.76 23.37 -48.37
CA LYS A 3 -40.46 23.75 -48.91
C LYS A 3 -39.36 22.94 -48.21
N ALA A 4 -38.51 22.27 -48.93
CA ALA A 4 -37.38 21.54 -48.32
C ALA A 4 -36.43 22.53 -47.66
N LEU A 5 -36.10 22.27 -46.40
CA LEU A 5 -35.13 23.07 -45.64
C LEU A 5 -33.74 22.53 -45.93
N SER A 6 -32.76 23.41 -45.95
CA SER A 6 -31.35 23.02 -45.87
C SER A 6 -31.02 22.44 -44.50
N LEU A 7 -29.96 21.63 -44.40
CA LEU A 7 -29.50 21.10 -43.12
C LEU A 7 -29.14 22.23 -42.11
N PHE A 8 -28.56 23.32 -42.61
CA PHE A 8 -28.24 24.50 -41.81
C PHE A 8 -29.52 25.16 -41.27
N GLU A 9 -30.55 25.34 -42.11
CA GLU A 9 -31.83 25.92 -41.66
C GLU A 9 -32.52 25.04 -40.63
N LEU A 10 -32.50 23.71 -40.81
CA LEU A 10 -33.04 22.78 -39.83
C LEU A 10 -32.28 22.83 -38.50
N ASN A 11 -30.96 22.80 -38.57
CA ASN A 11 -30.12 22.88 -37.36
C ASN A 11 -30.24 24.23 -36.65
N SER A 12 -30.45 25.31 -37.42
CA SER A 12 -30.69 26.65 -36.83
C SER A 12 -32.03 26.73 -36.11
N LEU A 13 -33.08 26.05 -36.63
CA LEU A 13 -34.33 25.90 -35.90
C LEU A 13 -34.19 25.15 -34.61
N VAL A 14 -33.42 24.03 -34.62
CA VAL A 14 -33.11 23.26 -33.40
C VAL A 14 -32.37 24.12 -32.39
N ALA A 15 -31.38 24.89 -32.84
CA ALA A 15 -30.63 25.80 -31.97
C ALA A 15 -31.57 26.82 -31.30
N GLY A 16 -32.45 27.47 -32.09
CA GLY A 16 -33.40 28.43 -31.55
C GLY A 16 -34.41 27.84 -30.55
N VAL A 17 -34.82 26.60 -30.73
CA VAL A 17 -35.69 25.88 -29.77
C VAL A 17 -34.94 25.60 -28.46
N ILE A 18 -33.71 25.13 -28.57
CA ILE A 18 -32.87 24.84 -27.39
C ILE A 18 -32.57 26.12 -26.59
N ASP A 19 -32.19 27.20 -27.28
CA ASP A 19 -31.88 28.46 -26.62
C ASP A 19 -33.13 29.07 -25.96
N ALA A 20 -34.31 28.89 -26.54
CA ALA A 20 -35.56 29.39 -25.97
C ALA A 20 -36.05 28.56 -24.76
N THR A 21 -35.82 27.23 -24.79
CA THR A 21 -36.36 26.32 -23.78
C THR A 21 -35.36 26.02 -22.66
N LEU A 22 -34.07 25.96 -22.96
CA LEU A 22 -32.99 25.62 -22.02
C LEU A 22 -32.03 26.81 -21.77
N SER A 23 -32.59 28.00 -21.62
CA SER A 23 -31.85 29.27 -21.43
C SER A 23 -31.20 29.43 -20.06
N ARG A 24 -31.39 28.46 -19.14
CA ARG A 24 -30.87 28.52 -17.77
C ARG A 24 -29.69 27.59 -17.60
N SER A 25 -28.80 27.92 -16.65
CA SER A 25 -27.78 27.00 -16.20
C SER A 25 -28.36 26.03 -15.15
N TYR A 26 -27.91 24.78 -15.20
CA TYR A 26 -28.35 23.69 -14.33
C TYR A 26 -27.15 23.10 -13.63
N TRP A 27 -27.30 22.77 -12.35
CA TRP A 27 -26.34 21.91 -11.66
C TRP A 27 -26.66 20.46 -11.97
N VAL A 28 -25.66 19.73 -12.47
CA VAL A 28 -25.79 18.34 -12.89
C VAL A 28 -24.70 17.52 -12.19
N GLU A 29 -25.14 16.43 -11.57
CA GLU A 29 -24.24 15.39 -11.06
C GLU A 29 -23.97 14.39 -12.20
N ALA A 30 -22.69 14.12 -12.44
CA ALA A 30 -22.27 13.17 -13.46
C ALA A 30 -20.93 12.52 -13.09
N GLU A 31 -20.66 11.38 -13.68
CA GLU A 31 -19.31 10.81 -13.68
C GLU A 31 -18.63 11.19 -15.01
N LEU A 32 -17.37 11.54 -14.94
CA LEU A 32 -16.56 11.81 -16.13
C LEU A 32 -16.07 10.48 -16.73
N SER A 33 -16.51 10.15 -17.95
CA SER A 33 -15.88 9.05 -18.68
C SER A 33 -14.61 9.47 -19.38
N GLU A 34 -14.56 10.74 -19.76
CA GLU A 34 -13.40 11.34 -20.41
C GLU A 34 -13.31 12.82 -20.03
N ALA A 35 -12.08 13.28 -19.81
CA ALA A 35 -11.74 14.70 -19.70
C ALA A 35 -10.45 14.93 -20.46
N ARG A 36 -10.53 15.67 -21.58
CA ARG A 36 -9.38 16.01 -22.43
C ARG A 36 -9.22 17.50 -22.57
N GLU A 37 -8.01 17.96 -22.31
CA GLU A 37 -7.63 19.34 -22.58
C GLU A 37 -7.06 19.46 -24.01
N ASN A 38 -7.61 20.35 -24.79
CA ASN A 38 -7.13 20.66 -26.13
C ASN A 38 -7.17 22.16 -26.36
N ARG A 39 -6.03 22.77 -26.66
CA ARG A 39 -5.85 24.21 -26.92
C ARG A 39 -6.44 25.09 -25.79
N GLY A 40 -6.31 24.65 -24.54
CA GLY A 40 -6.83 25.38 -23.38
C GLY A 40 -8.34 25.20 -23.09
N HIS A 41 -9.07 24.47 -23.93
CA HIS A 41 -10.45 24.05 -23.70
C HIS A 41 -10.48 22.65 -23.11
N CYS A 42 -11.44 22.35 -22.22
CA CYS A 42 -11.65 21.00 -21.72
C CYS A 42 -12.89 20.38 -22.37
N TYR A 43 -12.71 19.22 -22.95
CA TYR A 43 -13.77 18.40 -23.52
C TYR A 43 -14.03 17.24 -22.57
N MET A 44 -15.26 17.17 -22.10
CA MET A 44 -15.70 16.19 -21.11
C MET A 44 -16.80 15.31 -21.68
N GLU A 45 -16.81 14.07 -21.24
CA GLU A 45 -17.88 13.17 -21.50
C GLU A 45 -18.51 12.75 -20.18
N LEU A 46 -19.79 13.13 -20.04
CA LEU A 46 -20.58 12.93 -18.83
C LEU A 46 -21.43 11.67 -18.96
N ILE A 47 -21.46 10.89 -17.89
CA ILE A 47 -22.26 9.68 -17.81
C ILE A 47 -22.98 9.59 -16.49
N GLU A 48 -24.10 8.90 -16.48
CA GLU A 48 -24.83 8.51 -15.28
C GLU A 48 -25.11 7.01 -15.31
N LYS A 49 -24.87 6.31 -14.20
CA LYS A 49 -25.06 4.88 -14.02
C LYS A 49 -26.13 4.63 -12.95
N ASN A 50 -26.86 3.54 -13.04
CA ASN A 50 -27.68 3.04 -11.94
C ASN A 50 -26.81 2.35 -10.88
N GLU A 51 -27.19 2.40 -9.62
CA GLU A 51 -26.59 1.62 -8.55
C GLU A 51 -26.63 0.12 -8.91
N GLY A 52 -25.42 -0.50 -8.96
CA GLY A 52 -25.28 -1.93 -9.29
C GLY A 52 -25.21 -2.29 -10.77
N SER A 53 -25.28 -1.33 -11.72
CA SER A 53 -25.12 -1.58 -13.15
C SER A 53 -23.94 -0.81 -13.75
N ASN A 54 -23.11 -1.52 -14.51
CA ASN A 54 -22.02 -0.89 -15.25
C ASN A 54 -22.45 -0.24 -16.57
N VAL A 55 -23.75 -0.33 -16.91
CA VAL A 55 -24.28 0.23 -18.14
C VAL A 55 -24.76 1.67 -17.88
N PRO A 56 -24.28 2.68 -18.63
CA PRO A 56 -24.73 4.06 -18.46
C PRO A 56 -26.21 4.21 -18.85
N ILE A 57 -26.98 4.88 -17.99
CA ILE A 57 -28.37 5.26 -18.26
C ILE A 57 -28.51 6.58 -19.01
N ALA A 58 -27.51 7.46 -18.86
CA ALA A 58 -27.43 8.70 -19.61
C ALA A 58 -25.98 9.01 -20.00
N ARG A 59 -25.83 9.71 -21.14
CA ARG A 59 -24.54 10.17 -21.65
C ARG A 59 -24.68 11.51 -22.30
N ALA A 60 -23.74 12.39 -22.06
CA ALA A 60 -23.74 13.73 -22.65
C ALA A 60 -22.33 14.25 -22.91
N SER A 61 -22.18 14.99 -24.00
CA SER A 61 -20.95 15.74 -24.28
C SER A 61 -20.98 17.08 -23.58
N ALA A 62 -19.93 17.41 -22.86
CA ALA A 62 -19.76 18.72 -22.25
C ALA A 62 -18.44 19.37 -22.68
N LYS A 63 -18.42 20.68 -22.70
CA LYS A 63 -17.24 21.49 -23.07
C LYS A 63 -17.09 22.62 -22.05
N CYS A 64 -15.86 22.82 -21.61
CA CYS A 64 -15.49 24.00 -20.83
C CYS A 64 -14.54 24.84 -21.66
N TRP A 65 -14.94 26.08 -21.90
CA TRP A 65 -14.13 26.99 -22.71
C TRP A 65 -12.90 27.49 -21.94
N SER A 66 -11.84 27.84 -22.64
CA SER A 66 -10.54 28.21 -22.06
C SER A 66 -10.60 29.32 -21.04
N ASN A 67 -11.45 30.33 -21.28
CA ASN A 67 -11.63 31.45 -20.36
C ASN A 67 -12.16 31.02 -18.97
N ILE A 68 -13.00 30.02 -18.93
CA ILE A 68 -13.58 29.46 -17.70
C ILE A 68 -12.65 28.35 -17.16
N TRP A 69 -12.14 27.49 -18.05
CA TRP A 69 -11.28 26.38 -17.66
C TRP A 69 -10.02 26.82 -16.93
N THR A 70 -9.38 27.91 -17.36
CA THR A 70 -8.20 28.48 -16.70
C THR A 70 -8.48 28.99 -15.29
N LEU A 71 -9.73 29.25 -14.92
CA LEU A 71 -10.14 29.64 -13.57
C LEU A 71 -10.54 28.43 -12.74
N ILE A 72 -11.33 27.51 -13.34
CA ILE A 72 -11.89 26.34 -12.64
C ILE A 72 -10.80 25.32 -12.32
N LYS A 73 -9.95 24.97 -13.28
CA LYS A 73 -8.92 23.93 -13.10
C LYS A 73 -8.01 24.19 -11.90
N PRO A 74 -7.37 25.36 -11.75
CA PRO A 74 -6.53 25.65 -10.58
C PRO A 74 -7.29 25.68 -9.26
N ALA A 75 -8.53 26.20 -9.28
CA ALA A 75 -9.37 26.24 -8.10
C ALA A 75 -9.76 24.83 -7.63
N PHE A 76 -10.17 23.98 -8.56
CA PHE A 76 -10.49 22.58 -8.30
C PHE A 76 -9.29 21.82 -7.73
N VAL A 77 -8.12 21.90 -8.39
CA VAL A 77 -6.89 21.25 -7.93
C VAL A 77 -6.47 21.72 -6.54
N ARG A 78 -6.58 23.02 -6.26
CA ARG A 78 -6.24 23.59 -4.95
C ARG A 78 -7.12 23.04 -3.82
N ILE A 79 -8.40 22.77 -4.09
CA ILE A 79 -9.38 22.32 -3.09
C ILE A 79 -9.34 20.80 -2.97
N THR A 80 -9.35 20.07 -4.10
CA THR A 80 -9.43 18.60 -4.12
C THR A 80 -8.07 17.90 -4.02
N GLY A 81 -6.97 18.62 -4.29
CA GLY A 81 -5.63 18.06 -4.40
C GLY A 81 -5.38 17.23 -5.68
N GLN A 82 -6.37 17.14 -6.57
CA GLN A 82 -6.32 16.27 -7.76
C GLN A 82 -6.67 17.01 -9.04
N GLU A 83 -6.11 16.56 -10.16
CA GLU A 83 -6.56 17.00 -11.48
C GLU A 83 -7.88 16.34 -11.87
N ILE A 84 -8.69 17.06 -12.65
CA ILE A 84 -9.94 16.53 -13.19
C ILE A 84 -9.61 15.44 -14.21
N ARG A 85 -10.15 14.23 -13.98
CA ARG A 85 -9.89 13.05 -14.80
C ARG A 85 -11.12 12.15 -14.93
N ALA A 86 -11.02 11.17 -15.83
CA ALA A 86 -12.04 10.14 -15.98
C ALA A 86 -12.25 9.36 -14.67
N GLY A 87 -13.47 8.88 -14.44
CA GLY A 87 -13.87 8.14 -13.24
C GLY A 87 -14.27 9.01 -12.05
N MET A 88 -14.05 10.34 -12.10
CA MET A 88 -14.48 11.25 -11.04
C MET A 88 -15.97 11.57 -11.14
N LYS A 89 -16.67 11.51 -10.01
CA LYS A 89 -17.98 12.12 -9.87
C LYS A 89 -17.84 13.61 -9.61
N VAL A 90 -18.49 14.39 -10.43
CA VAL A 90 -18.46 15.85 -10.41
C VAL A 90 -19.86 16.43 -10.39
N MET A 91 -20.00 17.56 -9.77
CA MET A 91 -21.18 18.40 -9.88
C MET A 91 -20.82 19.63 -10.71
N LEU A 92 -21.41 19.73 -11.89
CA LEU A 92 -21.11 20.74 -12.89
C LEU A 92 -22.29 21.69 -13.04
N GLN A 93 -22.03 22.98 -13.12
CA GLN A 93 -22.99 23.93 -13.60
C GLN A 93 -22.89 24.00 -15.12
N VAL A 94 -23.96 23.67 -15.82
CA VAL A 94 -23.96 23.56 -17.29
C VAL A 94 -25.14 24.30 -17.88
N HIS A 95 -24.96 24.85 -19.08
CA HIS A 95 -26.06 25.33 -19.92
C HIS A 95 -26.03 24.62 -21.27
N ALA A 96 -27.19 24.55 -21.91
CA ALA A 96 -27.35 23.89 -23.22
C ALA A 96 -26.86 24.81 -24.35
N GLN A 97 -26.10 24.23 -25.29
CA GLN A 97 -25.70 24.90 -26.52
C GLN A 97 -25.86 23.95 -27.71
N PHE A 98 -26.52 24.41 -28.75
CA PHE A 98 -26.57 23.71 -30.04
C PHE A 98 -25.87 24.54 -31.13
N HIS A 99 -24.81 23.98 -31.68
CA HIS A 99 -24.09 24.60 -32.80
C HIS A 99 -24.51 23.94 -34.10
N PRO A 100 -24.92 24.70 -35.16
CA PRO A 100 -25.41 24.11 -36.42
C PRO A 100 -24.45 23.14 -37.08
N GLN A 101 -23.12 23.31 -36.89
CA GLN A 101 -22.09 22.46 -37.44
C GLN A 101 -21.64 21.34 -36.49
N TYR A 102 -21.64 21.59 -35.16
CA TYR A 102 -21.06 20.67 -34.19
C TYR A 102 -22.10 19.96 -33.31
N GLY A 103 -23.36 20.26 -33.52
CA GLY A 103 -24.46 19.64 -32.77
C GLY A 103 -24.62 20.15 -31.35
N PHE A 104 -25.29 19.36 -30.53
CA PHE A 104 -25.60 19.65 -29.15
C PHE A 104 -24.40 19.37 -28.21
N SER A 105 -24.18 20.25 -27.25
CA SER A 105 -23.23 20.07 -26.17
C SER A 105 -23.70 20.83 -24.94
N TRP A 106 -23.38 20.34 -23.75
CA TRP A 106 -23.46 21.11 -22.53
C TRP A 106 -22.21 21.96 -22.38
N ILE A 107 -22.39 23.22 -22.04
CA ILE A 107 -21.25 24.10 -21.75
C ILE A 107 -21.12 24.20 -20.25
N VAL A 108 -19.94 23.92 -19.74
CA VAL A 108 -19.61 23.98 -18.31
C VAL A 108 -19.25 25.39 -17.93
N ASP A 109 -20.02 25.94 -16.99
CA ASP A 109 -19.84 27.30 -16.45
C ASP A 109 -19.07 27.25 -15.11
N ASP A 110 -19.29 26.18 -14.31
CA ASP A 110 -18.62 26.02 -13.00
C ASP A 110 -18.57 24.55 -12.58
N ILE A 111 -17.70 24.23 -11.62
CA ILE A 111 -17.56 22.92 -11.00
C ILE A 111 -17.58 23.08 -9.48
N ASN A 112 -18.31 22.22 -8.79
CA ASN A 112 -18.30 22.19 -7.32
C ASN A 112 -17.25 21.18 -6.81
N PRO A 113 -16.11 21.63 -6.27
CA PRO A 113 -15.06 20.74 -5.78
C PRO A 113 -15.46 19.99 -4.50
N GLU A 114 -16.30 20.59 -3.64
CA GLU A 114 -16.72 19.98 -2.37
C GLU A 114 -17.56 18.73 -2.59
N TYR A 115 -18.36 18.71 -3.66
CA TYR A 115 -19.12 17.52 -4.06
C TYR A 115 -18.20 16.34 -4.39
N THR A 116 -17.16 16.60 -5.19
CA THR A 116 -16.18 15.57 -5.57
C THR A 116 -15.42 15.05 -4.35
N MET A 117 -15.00 15.94 -3.44
CA MET A 117 -14.38 15.55 -2.16
C MET A 117 -15.31 14.67 -1.32
N GLY A 118 -16.58 15.02 -1.23
CA GLY A 118 -17.59 14.24 -0.52
C GLY A 118 -17.76 12.82 -1.08
N ASP A 119 -17.79 12.69 -2.41
CA ASP A 119 -17.85 11.37 -3.08
C ASP A 119 -16.59 10.56 -2.84
N MET A 120 -15.42 11.17 -2.89
CA MET A 120 -14.14 10.50 -2.61
C MET A 120 -14.09 10.00 -1.16
N MET A 121 -14.50 10.82 -0.20
CA MET A 121 -14.56 10.40 1.20
C MET A 121 -15.56 9.25 1.41
N ARG A 122 -16.70 9.29 0.75
CA ARG A 122 -17.69 8.21 0.80
C ARG A 122 -17.12 6.92 0.24
N LYS A 123 -16.53 6.94 -0.96
CA LYS A 123 -15.87 5.77 -1.57
C LYS A 123 -14.80 5.19 -0.66
N ARG A 124 -13.97 6.05 -0.07
CA ARG A 124 -12.94 5.62 0.89
C ARG A 124 -13.55 4.92 2.10
N GLN A 125 -14.63 5.45 2.68
CA GLN A 125 -15.32 4.81 3.79
C GLN A 125 -15.97 3.47 3.40
N GLU A 126 -16.49 3.38 2.19
CA GLU A 126 -17.04 2.13 1.64
C GLU A 126 -15.95 1.05 1.51
N ILE A 127 -14.79 1.40 0.97
CA ILE A 127 -13.64 0.49 0.87
C ILE A 127 -13.20 0.02 2.26
N ILE A 128 -13.02 0.95 3.22
CA ILE A 128 -12.62 0.61 4.59
C ILE A 128 -13.67 -0.32 5.24
N ARG A 129 -14.96 -0.05 5.02
CA ARG A 129 -16.04 -0.90 5.55
C ARG A 129 -15.99 -2.29 4.94
N HIS A 130 -15.74 -2.40 3.63
CA HIS A 130 -15.61 -3.66 2.92
C HIS A 130 -14.45 -4.49 3.46
N LEU A 131 -13.25 -3.91 3.56
CA LEU A 131 -12.06 -4.56 4.09
C LEU A 131 -12.25 -5.05 5.55
N LYS A 132 -12.96 -4.25 6.37
CA LYS A 132 -13.31 -4.64 7.75
C LYS A 132 -14.34 -5.76 7.80
N ALA A 133 -15.34 -5.74 6.92
CA ALA A 133 -16.36 -6.80 6.84
C ALA A 133 -15.76 -8.14 6.39
N GLU A 134 -14.75 -8.11 5.54
CA GLU A 134 -14.00 -9.30 5.13
C GLU A 134 -12.93 -9.74 6.15
N GLY A 135 -12.66 -8.91 7.16
CA GLY A 135 -11.68 -9.21 8.20
C GLY A 135 -10.23 -9.09 7.75
N VAL A 136 -9.96 -8.48 6.58
CA VAL A 136 -8.60 -8.36 6.04
C VAL A 136 -7.89 -7.06 6.44
N PHE A 137 -8.60 -6.09 6.98
CA PHE A 137 -8.11 -4.75 7.26
C PHE A 137 -6.87 -4.70 8.17
N ASP A 138 -6.77 -5.58 9.14
CA ASP A 138 -5.69 -5.61 10.13
C ASP A 138 -4.72 -6.79 9.96
N LEU A 139 -4.84 -7.60 8.90
CA LEU A 139 -4.01 -8.79 8.68
C LEU A 139 -2.51 -8.47 8.64
N GLN A 140 -2.12 -7.38 7.99
CA GLN A 140 -0.73 -6.94 7.95
C GLN A 140 -0.19 -6.60 9.34
N LYS A 141 -1.00 -6.03 10.22
CA LYS A 141 -0.61 -5.65 11.59
C LYS A 141 -0.40 -6.86 12.50
N GLU A 142 -0.95 -8.02 12.14
CA GLU A 142 -0.73 -9.29 12.84
C GLU A 142 0.61 -9.93 12.47
N LEU A 143 1.24 -9.50 11.35
CA LEU A 143 2.57 -9.94 10.96
C LEU A 143 3.62 -9.41 11.94
N CYS A 144 4.76 -10.06 11.97
CA CYS A 144 5.92 -9.60 12.73
C CYS A 144 7.08 -9.39 11.80
N LEU A 145 7.73 -8.24 11.92
CA LEU A 145 8.99 -8.02 11.22
C LEU A 145 10.05 -8.98 11.78
N PRO A 146 10.78 -9.74 10.94
CA PRO A 146 11.83 -10.64 11.39
C PRO A 146 12.88 -9.90 12.23
N MET A 147 13.46 -10.60 13.22
CA MET A 147 14.51 -10.01 14.07
C MET A 147 15.66 -9.40 13.28
N PHE A 148 16.04 -10.03 12.19
CA PHE A 148 17.14 -9.65 11.30
C PHE A 148 16.58 -9.30 9.93
N ALA A 149 15.70 -8.30 9.85
CA ALA A 149 15.14 -7.81 8.60
C ALA A 149 16.19 -7.02 7.82
N GLN A 150 16.94 -7.70 6.97
CA GLN A 150 18.02 -7.12 6.18
C GLN A 150 17.78 -7.19 4.67
N ARG A 151 16.91 -8.11 4.21
CA ARG A 151 16.60 -8.30 2.78
C ARG A 151 15.28 -7.58 2.49
N ILE A 152 15.37 -6.48 1.78
CA ILE A 152 14.29 -5.53 1.59
C ILE A 152 13.90 -5.47 0.12
N ALA A 153 12.66 -5.83 -0.21
CA ALA A 153 12.08 -5.54 -1.51
C ALA A 153 11.49 -4.11 -1.50
N VAL A 154 11.94 -3.25 -2.40
CA VAL A 154 11.46 -1.87 -2.49
C VAL A 154 10.61 -1.69 -3.74
N ILE A 155 9.37 -1.26 -3.58
CA ILE A 155 8.49 -0.87 -4.68
C ILE A 155 8.53 0.65 -4.80
N SER A 156 9.09 1.14 -5.90
CA SER A 156 9.24 2.57 -6.17
C SER A 156 9.45 2.85 -7.66
N SER A 157 9.48 4.12 -8.04
CA SER A 157 9.97 4.50 -9.37
C SER A 157 11.50 4.58 -9.35
N GLU A 158 12.14 4.08 -10.40
CA GLU A 158 13.62 4.13 -10.56
C GLU A 158 14.20 5.54 -10.41
N THR A 159 13.47 6.54 -10.88
CA THR A 159 13.88 7.94 -10.86
C THR A 159 13.43 8.72 -9.64
N ALA A 160 12.79 8.04 -8.68
CA ALA A 160 12.26 8.68 -7.49
C ALA A 160 13.38 9.14 -6.54
N ALA A 161 13.45 10.44 -6.26
CA ALA A 161 14.39 10.98 -5.27
C ALA A 161 14.26 10.27 -3.91
N GLY A 162 13.02 9.94 -3.50
CA GLY A 162 12.77 9.22 -2.25
C GLY A 162 13.39 7.82 -2.20
N TYR A 163 13.54 7.14 -3.34
CA TYR A 163 14.26 5.87 -3.39
C TYR A 163 15.76 6.07 -3.14
N GLY A 164 16.36 7.08 -3.78
CA GLY A 164 17.77 7.44 -3.54
C GLY A 164 18.02 7.84 -2.10
N ASP A 165 17.13 8.65 -1.50
CA ASP A 165 17.22 9.06 -0.10
C ASP A 165 17.10 7.86 0.85
N PHE A 166 16.20 6.93 0.56
CA PHE A 166 16.02 5.68 1.33
C PHE A 166 17.30 4.82 1.31
N CYS A 167 17.85 4.54 0.12
CA CYS A 167 19.08 3.76 -0.02
C CYS A 167 20.28 4.44 0.67
N ASN A 168 20.44 5.73 0.44
CA ASN A 168 21.52 6.49 1.07
C ASN A 168 21.44 6.46 2.61
N GLN A 169 20.24 6.57 3.18
CA GLN A 169 20.04 6.47 4.63
C GLN A 169 20.40 5.07 5.15
N LEU A 170 20.07 4.00 4.42
CA LEU A 170 20.43 2.63 4.81
C LEU A 170 21.93 2.37 4.70
N GLU A 171 22.60 2.93 3.68
CA GLU A 171 24.05 2.78 3.48
C GLU A 171 24.87 3.59 4.46
N THR A 172 24.41 4.79 4.85
CA THR A 172 25.14 5.73 5.72
C THR A 172 24.71 5.66 7.18
N ASN A 173 24.23 4.48 7.65
CA ASN A 173 23.80 4.33 9.03
C ASN A 173 24.98 4.29 10.02
N ASP A 174 24.79 4.91 11.20
CA ASP A 174 25.80 5.04 12.25
C ASP A 174 26.21 3.70 12.91
N TYR A 175 25.42 2.65 12.71
CA TYR A 175 25.62 1.34 13.32
C TYR A 175 26.45 0.37 12.47
N GLY A 176 26.78 0.75 11.23
CA GLY A 176 27.48 -0.12 10.28
C GLY A 176 26.67 -1.36 9.86
N LEU A 177 25.34 -1.25 9.93
CA LEU A 177 24.43 -2.32 9.54
C LEU A 177 24.33 -2.41 8.02
N TYR A 178 24.32 -3.62 7.51
CA TYR A 178 24.20 -3.87 6.08
C TYR A 178 22.78 -4.32 5.72
N PHE A 179 22.22 -3.72 4.66
CA PHE A 179 20.92 -4.09 4.11
C PHE A 179 21.07 -4.46 2.62
N HIS A 180 20.41 -5.53 2.23
CA HIS A 180 20.27 -5.91 0.83
C HIS A 180 18.94 -5.35 0.31
N VAL A 181 19.04 -4.41 -0.63
CA VAL A 181 17.88 -3.72 -1.18
C VAL A 181 17.73 -4.11 -2.64
N GLU A 182 16.55 -4.61 -3.00
CA GLU A 182 16.20 -4.90 -4.39
C GLU A 182 15.02 -4.04 -4.82
N LEU A 183 15.15 -3.34 -5.96
CA LEU A 183 14.13 -2.47 -6.50
C LEU A 183 13.20 -3.22 -7.44
N PHE A 184 11.91 -3.14 -7.17
CA PHE A 184 10.81 -3.55 -8.05
C PHE A 184 10.16 -2.29 -8.63
N PRO A 185 10.48 -1.92 -9.89
CA PRO A 185 10.05 -0.67 -10.45
C PRO A 185 8.54 -0.64 -10.64
N ALA A 186 7.90 0.44 -10.12
CA ALA A 186 6.48 0.65 -10.26
C ALA A 186 6.16 2.13 -10.56
N ILE A 187 5.03 2.33 -11.24
CA ILE A 187 4.49 3.66 -11.50
C ILE A 187 3.82 4.14 -10.22
N MET A 188 4.28 5.30 -9.71
CA MET A 188 3.83 5.86 -8.43
C MET A 188 2.90 7.06 -8.58
N GLN A 189 2.41 7.34 -9.78
CA GLN A 189 1.51 8.46 -10.08
C GLN A 189 0.55 8.12 -11.21
N GLY A 190 -0.68 8.65 -11.14
CA GLY A 190 -1.70 8.48 -12.16
C GLY A 190 -2.48 7.16 -12.03
N ASP A 191 -3.27 6.87 -13.07
CA ASP A 191 -4.26 5.76 -13.04
C ASP A 191 -3.63 4.36 -13.10
N SER A 192 -2.35 4.26 -13.43
CA SER A 192 -1.63 2.97 -13.55
C SER A 192 -0.96 2.51 -12.25
N VAL A 193 -1.08 3.27 -11.17
CA VAL A 193 -0.44 2.99 -9.86
C VAL A 193 -0.88 1.63 -9.32
N GLU A 194 -2.19 1.40 -9.25
CA GLU A 194 -2.77 0.16 -8.74
C GLU A 194 -2.18 -1.06 -9.41
N GLN A 195 -2.30 -1.14 -10.73
CA GLN A 195 -1.87 -2.31 -11.49
C GLN A 195 -0.34 -2.49 -11.45
N SER A 196 0.40 -1.39 -11.45
CA SER A 196 1.85 -1.42 -11.40
C SER A 196 2.38 -1.96 -10.07
N ILE A 197 1.80 -1.53 -8.94
CA ILE A 197 2.17 -2.04 -7.61
C ILE A 197 1.75 -3.49 -7.45
N ILE A 198 0.54 -3.87 -7.89
CA ILE A 198 0.09 -5.27 -7.84
C ILE A 198 1.03 -6.17 -8.64
N ASN A 199 1.49 -5.72 -9.81
CA ASN A 199 2.45 -6.48 -10.60
C ASN A 199 3.79 -6.64 -9.88
N ALA A 200 4.30 -5.59 -9.22
CA ALA A 200 5.51 -5.65 -8.42
C ALA A 200 5.33 -6.60 -7.21
N LEU A 201 4.20 -6.52 -6.49
CA LEU A 201 3.88 -7.45 -5.41
C LEU A 201 3.84 -8.91 -5.89
N ASN A 202 3.26 -9.17 -7.06
CA ASN A 202 3.24 -10.50 -7.64
C ASN A 202 4.64 -11.02 -8.00
N GLN A 203 5.54 -10.15 -8.46
CA GLN A 203 6.94 -10.49 -8.70
C GLN A 203 7.65 -10.85 -7.39
N ILE A 204 7.49 -10.03 -6.36
CA ILE A 204 8.06 -10.30 -5.03
C ILE A 204 7.51 -11.62 -4.46
N ASN A 205 6.21 -11.85 -4.61
CA ASN A 205 5.55 -13.05 -4.11
C ASN A 205 6.09 -14.36 -4.75
N SER A 206 6.60 -14.28 -5.98
CA SER A 206 7.24 -15.44 -6.63
C SER A 206 8.61 -15.78 -6.05
N HIS A 207 9.22 -14.88 -5.26
CA HIS A 207 10.54 -15.01 -4.62
C HIS A 207 10.48 -14.59 -3.14
N GLU A 208 9.38 -14.87 -2.46
CA GLU A 208 9.10 -14.41 -1.09
C GLU A 208 10.16 -14.83 -0.06
N GLU A 209 10.78 -16.02 -0.26
CA GLU A 209 11.83 -16.54 0.62
C GLU A 209 13.11 -15.69 0.59
N ASP A 210 13.27 -14.83 -0.42
CA ASP A 210 14.45 -13.98 -0.59
C ASP A 210 14.33 -12.67 0.19
N PHE A 211 13.14 -12.32 0.70
CA PHE A 211 12.88 -11.04 1.35
C PHE A 211 12.34 -11.19 2.76
N ASP A 212 12.67 -10.23 3.61
CA ASP A 212 12.21 -10.14 5.00
C ASP A 212 11.05 -9.17 5.16
N CYS A 213 10.96 -8.16 4.30
CA CYS A 213 9.87 -7.19 4.25
C CYS A 213 9.80 -6.48 2.89
N VAL A 214 8.68 -5.83 2.66
CA VAL A 214 8.46 -4.96 1.49
C VAL A 214 8.34 -3.52 1.94
N VAL A 215 8.94 -2.60 1.19
CA VAL A 215 8.83 -1.16 1.43
C VAL A 215 8.25 -0.50 0.19
N ILE A 216 7.08 0.14 0.34
CA ILE A 216 6.46 0.90 -0.75
C ILE A 216 6.73 2.37 -0.49
N ILE A 217 7.56 2.98 -1.34
CA ILE A 217 7.94 4.38 -1.18
C ILE A 217 7.66 5.18 -2.45
N ARG A 218 7.26 6.42 -2.23
CA ARG A 218 7.01 7.38 -3.31
C ARG A 218 8.07 8.47 -3.29
N GLY A 219 8.51 8.90 -4.48
CA GLY A 219 9.35 10.09 -4.63
C GLY A 219 8.56 11.37 -4.32
N GLY A 220 9.24 12.40 -3.83
CA GLY A 220 8.67 13.72 -3.65
C GLY A 220 8.23 14.33 -4.98
N GLY A 221 6.99 14.80 -5.08
CA GLY A 221 6.44 15.55 -6.20
C GLY A 221 5.43 16.58 -5.70
N ALA A 222 5.26 17.68 -6.44
CA ALA A 222 4.27 18.69 -6.12
C ALA A 222 2.86 18.08 -6.19
N THR A 223 2.02 18.38 -5.19
CA THR A 223 0.62 17.92 -5.02
C THR A 223 0.44 16.40 -5.04
N ALA A 224 0.23 15.84 -3.85
CA ALA A 224 0.11 14.41 -3.66
C ALA A 224 -1.25 13.89 -4.15
N ASP A 225 -1.37 13.53 -5.42
CA ASP A 225 -2.47 12.66 -5.83
C ASP A 225 -2.24 11.27 -5.25
N LEU A 226 -2.94 10.94 -4.17
CA LEU A 226 -2.89 9.66 -3.47
C LEU A 226 -4.01 8.71 -3.91
N SER A 227 -4.88 9.13 -4.82
CA SER A 227 -6.06 8.36 -5.22
C SER A 227 -5.73 7.00 -5.85
N GLY A 228 -4.56 6.86 -6.50
CA GLY A 228 -4.09 5.59 -7.02
C GLY A 228 -3.77 4.56 -5.92
N PHE A 229 -3.59 5.01 -4.67
CA PHE A 229 -3.35 4.18 -3.49
C PHE A 229 -4.64 3.90 -2.68
N ASP A 230 -5.76 4.54 -3.05
CA ASP A 230 -7.05 4.43 -2.37
C ASP A 230 -8.03 3.52 -3.14
N THR A 231 -7.54 2.41 -3.67
CA THR A 231 -8.35 1.44 -4.40
C THR A 231 -8.56 0.17 -3.59
N LEU A 232 -9.74 -0.46 -3.74
CA LEU A 232 -10.08 -1.69 -3.01
C LEU A 232 -9.12 -2.82 -3.40
N ASN A 233 -8.90 -3.04 -4.68
CA ASN A 233 -8.10 -4.14 -5.18
C ASN A 233 -6.63 -4.05 -4.70
N LEU A 234 -6.03 -2.86 -4.70
CA LEU A 234 -4.68 -2.67 -4.17
C LEU A 234 -4.63 -2.91 -2.66
N ALA A 235 -5.61 -2.39 -1.91
CA ALA A 235 -5.69 -2.56 -0.47
C ALA A 235 -5.86 -4.04 -0.06
N GLU A 236 -6.67 -4.80 -0.80
CA GLU A 236 -6.83 -6.24 -0.59
C GLU A 236 -5.53 -7.01 -0.88
N ASN A 237 -4.83 -6.69 -1.97
CA ASN A 237 -3.57 -7.32 -2.31
C ASN A 237 -2.50 -7.03 -1.24
N VAL A 238 -2.44 -5.81 -0.72
CA VAL A 238 -1.50 -5.43 0.34
C VAL A 238 -1.89 -6.07 1.67
N ALA A 239 -3.16 -6.01 2.05
CA ALA A 239 -3.64 -6.60 3.31
C ALA A 239 -3.40 -8.11 3.39
N ASN A 240 -3.53 -8.80 2.26
CA ASN A 240 -3.33 -10.25 2.14
C ASN A 240 -1.88 -10.65 1.80
N PHE A 241 -0.94 -9.69 1.72
CA PHE A 241 0.43 -10.00 1.36
C PHE A 241 1.16 -10.71 2.51
N PRO A 242 2.00 -11.72 2.23
CA PRO A 242 2.60 -12.57 3.26
C PRO A 242 3.72 -11.92 4.05
N LEU A 243 4.44 -10.98 3.43
CA LEU A 243 5.52 -10.27 4.08
C LEU A 243 5.00 -8.94 4.66
N PRO A 244 5.58 -8.47 5.78
CA PRO A 244 5.23 -7.17 6.33
C PRO A 244 5.55 -6.05 5.33
N ILE A 245 4.53 -5.22 5.05
CA ILE A 245 4.64 -4.09 4.13
C ILE A 245 4.74 -2.79 4.92
N ILE A 246 5.83 -2.05 4.68
CA ILE A 246 6.06 -0.72 5.24
C ILE A 246 5.79 0.30 4.14
N THR A 247 4.99 1.32 4.44
CA THR A 247 4.70 2.39 3.49
C THR A 247 5.42 3.68 3.88
N GLY A 248 5.92 4.40 2.87
CA GLY A 248 6.51 5.73 2.99
C GLY A 248 6.01 6.62 1.84
N ILE A 249 4.67 6.71 1.68
CA ILE A 249 4.02 7.32 0.52
C ILE A 249 3.55 8.74 0.81
N GLY A 250 3.01 9.00 2.00
CA GLY A 250 2.28 10.21 2.34
C GLY A 250 3.02 11.21 3.21
N HIS A 251 2.45 12.41 3.31
CA HIS A 251 2.81 13.43 4.30
C HIS A 251 1.88 13.35 5.53
N GLU A 252 2.18 14.16 6.56
CA GLU A 252 1.48 14.13 7.86
C GLU A 252 -0.06 14.23 7.79
N ARG A 253 -0.60 14.89 6.77
CA ARG A 253 -2.04 15.21 6.65
C ARG A 253 -2.82 14.28 5.75
N ASP A 254 -2.16 13.51 4.89
CA ASP A 254 -2.81 12.71 3.86
C ASP A 254 -2.41 11.24 4.04
N GLU A 255 -3.31 10.49 4.65
CA GLU A 255 -3.16 9.05 4.84
C GLU A 255 -3.95 8.33 3.76
N SER A 256 -3.33 7.40 3.01
CA SER A 256 -4.00 6.56 2.03
C SER A 256 -4.63 5.31 2.69
N ILE A 257 -5.57 4.65 2.00
CA ILE A 257 -6.11 3.35 2.43
C ILE A 257 -4.96 2.33 2.49
N LEU A 258 -4.01 2.40 1.56
CA LEU A 258 -2.83 1.57 1.56
C LEU A 258 -2.02 1.71 2.85
N ASP A 259 -1.84 2.93 3.34
CA ASP A 259 -1.16 3.20 4.62
C ASP A 259 -1.91 2.58 5.82
N MET A 260 -3.25 2.59 5.77
CA MET A 260 -4.09 2.05 6.84
C MET A 260 -4.03 0.53 6.97
N VAL A 261 -3.92 -0.17 5.84
CA VAL A 261 -3.88 -1.64 5.79
C VAL A 261 -2.46 -2.19 5.88
N SER A 262 -1.41 -1.37 5.69
CA SER A 262 -0.02 -1.79 5.76
C SER A 262 0.39 -2.19 7.18
N PHE A 263 1.47 -2.96 7.29
CA PHE A 263 2.09 -3.34 8.56
C PHE A 263 2.53 -2.11 9.37
N GLN A 264 3.23 -1.18 8.72
CA GLN A 264 3.69 0.05 9.35
C GLN A 264 3.69 1.20 8.35
N ARG A 265 3.04 2.29 8.73
CA ARG A 265 3.09 3.56 8.00
C ARG A 265 4.26 4.40 8.46
N MET A 266 4.99 4.96 7.51
CA MET A 266 6.02 5.98 7.72
C MET A 266 5.68 7.26 6.94
N LYS A 267 6.11 8.41 7.48
CA LYS A 267 5.81 9.72 6.88
C LYS A 267 6.61 10.02 5.61
N THR A 268 7.81 9.44 5.52
CA THR A 268 8.76 9.68 4.43
C THR A 268 9.57 8.42 4.14
N PRO A 269 10.18 8.31 2.95
CA PRO A 269 11.12 7.23 2.64
C PRO A 269 12.27 7.14 3.64
N THR A 270 12.82 8.28 4.06
CA THR A 270 13.89 8.34 5.06
C THR A 270 13.42 7.85 6.45
N ALA A 271 12.18 8.13 6.83
CA ALA A 271 11.61 7.59 8.07
C ALA A 271 11.42 6.06 8.00
N ALA A 272 11.09 5.51 6.83
CA ALA A 272 11.02 4.07 6.63
C ALA A 272 12.41 3.41 6.76
N ALA A 273 13.46 4.03 6.19
CA ALA A 273 14.83 3.58 6.37
C ALA A 273 15.26 3.64 7.85
N ALA A 274 14.98 4.76 8.54
CA ALA A 274 15.29 4.91 9.96
C ALA A 274 14.59 3.84 10.82
N TYR A 275 13.32 3.54 10.54
CA TYR A 275 12.59 2.49 11.24
C TYR A 275 13.26 1.12 11.12
N LEU A 276 13.72 0.74 9.93
CA LEU A 276 14.43 -0.53 9.69
C LEU A 276 15.79 -0.55 10.38
N ILE A 277 16.53 0.56 10.34
CA ILE A 277 17.80 0.72 11.04
C ILE A 277 17.58 0.57 12.55
N ASP A 278 16.61 1.27 13.13
CA ASP A 278 16.30 1.23 14.56
C ASP A 278 15.87 -0.18 15.01
N HIS A 279 15.06 -0.87 14.18
CA HIS A 279 14.66 -2.24 14.44
C HIS A 279 15.86 -3.17 14.53
N LEU A 280 16.75 -3.14 13.54
CA LEU A 280 17.95 -3.99 13.51
C LEU A 280 18.95 -3.59 14.60
N ALA A 281 19.16 -2.28 14.85
CA ALA A 281 20.01 -1.77 15.92
C ALA A 281 19.49 -2.20 17.30
N SER A 282 18.18 -2.14 17.52
CA SER A 282 17.58 -2.61 18.78
C SER A 282 17.81 -4.10 19.00
N THR A 283 17.76 -4.88 17.93
CA THR A 283 18.05 -6.33 17.96
C THR A 283 19.53 -6.59 18.27
N LEU A 284 20.44 -5.84 17.64
CA LEU A 284 21.88 -5.91 17.94
C LEU A 284 22.15 -5.58 19.40
N MET A 285 21.59 -4.48 19.91
CA MET A 285 21.72 -4.12 21.34
C MET A 285 21.21 -5.21 22.29
N ARG A 286 20.12 -5.90 21.94
CA ARG A 286 19.61 -7.02 22.75
C ARG A 286 20.60 -8.18 22.79
N VAL A 287 21.23 -8.48 21.65
CA VAL A 287 22.28 -9.53 21.59
C VAL A 287 23.51 -9.13 22.41
N GLU A 288 23.98 -7.89 22.24
CA GLU A 288 25.13 -7.37 23.00
C GLU A 288 24.87 -7.34 24.51
N ASN A 289 23.69 -6.89 24.93
CA ASN A 289 23.28 -6.89 26.33
C ASN A 289 23.20 -8.31 26.90
N ALA A 290 22.65 -9.25 26.14
CA ALA A 290 22.61 -10.66 26.56
C ALA A 290 24.02 -11.23 26.71
N GLN A 291 24.91 -10.93 25.77
CA GLN A 291 26.32 -11.34 25.82
C GLN A 291 27.03 -10.72 27.05
N ALA A 292 26.84 -9.42 27.27
CA ALA A 292 27.42 -8.73 28.44
C ALA A 292 26.90 -9.33 29.76
N ALA A 293 25.59 -9.59 29.84
CA ALA A 293 25.00 -10.19 31.05
C ALA A 293 25.54 -11.61 31.34
N ILE A 294 25.75 -12.42 30.29
CA ILE A 294 26.37 -13.74 30.42
C ILE A 294 27.81 -13.61 30.97
N ILE A 295 28.62 -12.71 30.36
CA ILE A 295 29.99 -12.48 30.76
C ILE A 295 30.08 -11.98 32.23
N ASP A 296 29.23 -11.02 32.59
CA ASP A 296 29.21 -10.46 33.95
C ASP A 296 28.72 -11.50 34.97
N GLY A 297 27.71 -12.28 34.62
CA GLY A 297 27.25 -13.41 35.46
C GLY A 297 28.35 -14.44 35.73
N VAL A 298 29.07 -14.82 34.68
CA VAL A 298 30.20 -15.77 34.80
C VAL A 298 31.33 -15.17 35.66
N LYS A 299 31.70 -13.90 35.44
CA LYS A 299 32.72 -13.20 36.24
C LYS A 299 32.35 -13.12 37.73
N LYS A 300 31.11 -12.72 38.03
CA LYS A 300 30.63 -12.66 39.42
C LYS A 300 30.61 -14.02 40.10
N ALA A 301 30.20 -15.05 39.41
CA ALA A 301 30.21 -16.43 39.93
C ALA A 301 31.66 -16.88 40.24
N LEU A 302 32.60 -16.59 39.32
CA LEU A 302 34.02 -16.91 39.53
C LEU A 302 34.63 -16.11 40.68
N GLU A 303 34.33 -14.83 40.83
CA GLU A 303 34.84 -13.98 41.93
C GLU A 303 34.30 -14.47 43.30
N VAL A 304 33.02 -14.80 43.39
CA VAL A 304 32.41 -15.32 44.62
C VAL A 304 33.08 -16.64 45.02
N GLU A 305 33.30 -17.56 44.09
CA GLU A 305 33.95 -18.83 44.39
C GLU A 305 35.45 -18.64 44.69
N LYS A 306 36.11 -17.70 44.04
CA LYS A 306 37.51 -17.35 44.36
C LYS A 306 37.64 -16.75 45.75
N MET A 307 36.76 -15.81 46.14
CA MET A 307 36.75 -15.28 47.52
C MET A 307 36.43 -16.38 48.53
N ARG A 308 35.55 -17.31 48.22
CA ARG A 308 35.20 -18.44 49.06
C ARG A 308 36.41 -19.38 49.28
N ILE A 309 37.13 -19.65 48.18
CA ILE A 309 38.39 -20.44 48.23
C ILE A 309 39.44 -19.72 49.06
N GLN A 310 39.61 -18.41 48.88
CA GLN A 310 40.58 -17.61 49.67
C GLN A 310 40.20 -17.56 51.16
N HIS A 311 38.89 -17.41 51.46
CA HIS A 311 38.40 -17.42 52.84
C HIS A 311 38.64 -18.78 53.51
N ILE A 312 38.35 -19.88 52.82
CA ILE A 312 38.63 -21.23 53.32
C ILE A 312 40.12 -21.43 53.50
N GLY A 313 40.93 -20.97 52.50
CA GLY A 313 42.41 -21.09 52.59
C GLY A 313 43.04 -20.31 53.74
N SER A 314 42.49 -19.14 54.11
CA SER A 314 42.97 -18.32 55.24
C SER A 314 42.60 -18.95 56.59
N HIS A 315 41.56 -19.74 56.68
CA HIS A 315 41.15 -20.42 57.92
C HIS A 315 41.84 -21.75 58.14
N ILE A 316 42.40 -22.36 57.10
CA ILE A 316 43.08 -23.68 57.18
C ILE A 316 44.25 -23.67 58.17
N PRO A 317 45.17 -22.60 58.20
CA PRO A 317 46.30 -22.60 59.13
C PRO A 317 45.91 -22.59 60.60
N VAL A 318 44.73 -21.98 60.89
CA VAL A 318 44.22 -21.87 62.25
C VAL A 318 43.66 -23.20 62.79
N LEU A 319 43.02 -23.97 61.88
CA LEU A 319 42.43 -25.23 62.26
C LEU A 319 43.39 -26.44 62.11
N PHE A 320 44.55 -26.18 61.51
CA PHE A 320 45.49 -27.24 61.15
C PHE A 320 46.23 -27.90 62.30
N SER A 321 46.41 -27.18 63.42
CA SER A 321 47.17 -27.69 64.58
C SER A 321 46.41 -28.74 65.43
N VAL A 322 45.09 -28.79 65.33
CA VAL A 322 44.28 -29.63 66.24
C VAL A 322 43.57 -30.82 65.58
N VAL A 323 43.26 -30.76 64.27
CA VAL A 323 42.38 -31.73 63.63
C VAL A 323 42.84 -32.10 62.18
N ARG A 324 44.16 -32.12 61.99
CA ARG A 324 44.79 -32.26 60.64
C ARG A 324 44.19 -33.38 59.80
N THR A 325 44.17 -34.60 60.33
CA THR A 325 43.77 -35.80 59.56
C THR A 325 42.25 -35.86 59.28
N LYS A 326 41.41 -35.35 60.14
CA LYS A 326 39.94 -35.30 59.94
C LYS A 326 39.53 -34.16 58.99
N GLN A 327 40.26 -33.03 59.07
CA GLN A 327 39.94 -31.85 58.28
C GLN A 327 40.46 -31.98 56.84
N ASP A 328 41.62 -32.65 56.63
CA ASP A 328 42.12 -32.90 55.29
C ASP A 328 41.16 -33.79 54.46
N ALA A 329 40.66 -34.89 55.07
CA ALA A 329 39.65 -35.74 54.42
C ALA A 329 38.32 -35.04 54.18
N TRP A 330 37.92 -34.15 55.10
CA TRP A 330 36.69 -33.33 54.94
C TRP A 330 36.86 -32.26 53.86
N LEU A 331 38.01 -31.56 53.80
CA LEU A 331 38.36 -30.61 52.77
C LEU A 331 38.43 -31.23 51.39
N GLU A 332 39.00 -32.40 51.27
CA GLU A 332 39.07 -33.15 50.00
C GLU A 332 37.66 -33.54 49.52
N GLY A 333 36.80 -34.00 50.44
CA GLY A 333 35.38 -34.30 50.15
C GLY A 333 34.54 -33.04 49.83
N LEU A 334 34.94 -31.88 50.37
CA LEU A 334 34.28 -30.60 50.06
C LEU A 334 34.67 -30.08 48.67
N SER A 335 35.97 -30.20 48.36
CA SER A 335 36.49 -29.84 47.05
C SER A 335 35.88 -30.69 45.94
N GLN A 336 35.77 -32.02 46.16
CA GLN A 336 35.12 -32.90 45.21
C GLN A 336 33.63 -32.57 45.01
N ARG A 337 32.91 -32.23 46.08
CA ARG A 337 31.50 -31.80 46.00
C ARG A 337 31.33 -30.45 45.28
N LEU A 338 32.30 -29.53 45.48
CA LEU A 338 32.30 -28.27 44.77
C LEU A 338 32.51 -28.44 43.27
N VAL A 339 33.47 -29.28 42.91
CA VAL A 339 33.74 -29.61 41.50
C VAL A 339 32.50 -30.31 40.85
N MET A 340 31.88 -31.27 41.57
CA MET A 340 30.67 -31.90 41.08
C MET A 340 29.51 -30.89 40.88
N ARG A 341 29.27 -29.99 41.89
CA ARG A 341 28.22 -28.98 41.76
C ARG A 341 28.53 -27.93 40.69
N MET A 342 29.77 -27.53 40.53
CA MET A 342 30.17 -26.65 39.44
C MET A 342 29.95 -27.33 38.06
N ASN A 343 30.31 -28.58 37.94
CA ASN A 343 30.07 -29.36 36.71
C ASN A 343 28.58 -29.60 36.46
N GLU A 344 27.81 -29.82 37.52
CA GLU A 344 26.33 -29.88 37.38
C GLU A 344 25.73 -28.56 36.99
N ALA A 345 26.18 -27.42 37.62
CA ALA A 345 25.70 -26.08 37.30
C ALA A 345 26.06 -25.69 35.86
N ILE A 346 27.30 -25.99 35.44
CA ILE A 346 27.73 -25.79 34.05
C ILE A 346 26.89 -26.66 33.11
N LYS A 347 26.71 -27.97 33.39
CA LYS A 347 25.86 -28.83 32.60
C LYS A 347 24.38 -28.37 32.56
N GLN A 348 23.84 -27.87 33.69
CA GLN A 348 22.48 -27.33 33.73
C GLN A 348 22.40 -26.04 32.89
N ALA A 349 23.40 -25.14 32.98
CA ALA A 349 23.44 -23.94 32.17
C ALA A 349 23.60 -24.25 30.66
N GLU A 350 24.49 -25.20 30.33
CA GLU A 350 24.65 -25.71 28.96
C GLU A 350 23.37 -26.37 28.44
N PHE A 351 22.71 -27.18 29.28
CA PHE A 351 21.44 -27.79 28.93
C PHE A 351 20.33 -26.75 28.76
N HIS A 352 20.30 -25.72 29.60
CA HIS A 352 19.33 -24.64 29.50
C HIS A 352 19.55 -23.80 28.24
N LEU A 353 20.83 -23.50 27.92
CA LEU A 353 21.23 -22.85 26.66
C LEU A 353 20.82 -23.68 25.43
N SER A 354 21.11 -24.98 25.46
CA SER A 354 20.73 -25.90 24.39
C SER A 354 19.20 -25.99 24.24
N THR A 355 18.47 -26.03 25.36
CA THR A 355 17.00 -26.08 25.35
C THR A 355 16.43 -24.77 24.81
N LEU A 356 16.96 -23.60 25.21
CA LEU A 356 16.57 -22.30 24.66
C LEU A 356 16.88 -22.21 23.16
N GLN A 357 18.04 -22.69 22.74
CA GLN A 357 18.43 -22.72 21.33
C GLN A 357 17.49 -23.64 20.50
N ASN A 358 17.14 -24.80 21.03
CA ASN A 358 16.19 -25.70 20.40
C ASN A 358 14.76 -25.16 20.38
N CYS A 359 14.31 -24.52 21.50
CA CYS A 359 13.04 -23.82 21.55
C CYS A 359 12.98 -22.65 20.55
N MET A 360 14.07 -21.91 20.41
CA MET A 360 14.16 -20.80 19.44
C MET A 360 14.08 -21.32 18.01
N LEU A 361 14.81 -22.41 17.72
CA LEU A 361 14.73 -23.09 16.41
C LEU A 361 13.33 -23.63 16.11
N LEU A 362 12.72 -24.32 17.08
CA LEU A 362 11.35 -24.85 16.95
C LEU A 362 10.31 -23.73 16.81
N THR A 363 10.46 -22.65 17.59
CA THR A 363 9.55 -21.48 17.47
C THR A 363 9.71 -20.76 16.14
N LEU A 364 10.93 -20.65 15.63
CA LEU A 364 11.21 -20.11 14.30
C LEU A 364 10.64 -21.03 13.21
N GLN A 365 10.85 -22.33 13.30
CA GLN A 365 10.30 -23.31 12.36
C GLN A 365 8.76 -23.31 12.37
N ASN A 366 8.15 -23.30 13.55
CA ASN A 366 6.69 -23.23 13.68
C ASN A 366 6.16 -21.91 13.13
N LYS A 367 6.84 -20.78 13.42
CA LYS A 367 6.46 -19.47 12.91
C LYS A 367 6.59 -19.39 11.39
N LEU A 368 7.70 -19.93 10.84
CA LEU A 368 7.90 -20.07 9.40
C LEU A 368 6.80 -20.94 8.76
N SER A 369 6.49 -22.09 9.36
CA SER A 369 5.44 -22.98 8.86
C SER A 369 4.05 -22.33 8.88
N VAL A 370 3.71 -21.60 9.97
CA VAL A 370 2.44 -20.87 10.07
C VAL A 370 2.37 -19.76 9.02
N GLU A 371 3.48 -19.01 8.83
CA GLU A 371 3.51 -17.94 7.82
C GLU A 371 3.53 -18.52 6.39
N GLN A 372 4.18 -19.67 6.17
CA GLN A 372 4.08 -20.39 4.89
C GLN A 372 2.64 -20.81 4.59
N HIS A 373 1.96 -21.40 5.58
CA HIS A 373 0.55 -21.78 5.39
C HIS A 373 -0.36 -20.57 5.14
N ARG A 374 -0.07 -19.47 5.83
CA ARG A 374 -0.77 -18.18 5.62
C ARG A 374 -0.51 -17.62 4.22
N LEU A 375 0.70 -17.77 3.72
CA LEU A 375 1.12 -17.47 2.35
C LEU A 375 0.29 -18.21 1.32
N ASP A 376 0.18 -19.53 1.46
CA ASP A 376 -0.59 -20.35 0.54
C ASP A 376 -2.06 -19.89 0.45
N ILE A 377 -2.65 -19.56 1.62
CA ILE A 377 -4.02 -19.03 1.68
C ILE A 377 -4.11 -17.67 0.98
N LEU A 378 -3.10 -16.81 1.13
CA LEU A 378 -3.07 -15.48 0.52
C LEU A 378 -2.84 -15.55 -0.98
N GLU A 379 -1.98 -16.46 -1.43
CA GLU A 379 -1.78 -16.72 -2.86
C GLU A 379 -3.08 -17.20 -3.52
N GLN A 380 -3.81 -18.12 -2.86
CA GLN A 380 -5.13 -18.54 -3.34
C GLN A 380 -6.12 -17.38 -3.44
N ARG A 381 -6.13 -16.48 -2.42
CA ARG A 381 -6.99 -15.29 -2.44
C ARG A 381 -6.58 -14.29 -3.51
N ALA A 382 -5.28 -14.06 -3.69
CA ALA A 382 -4.75 -13.18 -4.75
C ALA A 382 -5.12 -13.71 -6.15
N ARG A 383 -5.01 -15.02 -6.37
CA ARG A 383 -5.45 -15.65 -7.63
C ARG A 383 -6.95 -15.48 -7.89
N LEU A 384 -7.78 -15.47 -6.82
CA LEU A 384 -9.23 -15.23 -6.96
C LEU A 384 -9.58 -13.77 -7.35
N LEU A 385 -8.65 -12.83 -7.08
CA LEU A 385 -8.78 -11.41 -7.42
C LEU A 385 -8.19 -11.07 -8.80
N ASP A 386 -7.61 -12.06 -9.49
CA ASP A 386 -7.06 -11.88 -10.82
C ASP A 386 -8.18 -11.46 -11.80
N PRO A 387 -8.06 -10.30 -12.41
CA PRO A 387 -9.03 -9.83 -13.41
C PRO A 387 -9.21 -10.82 -14.58
N PHE A 388 -8.15 -11.60 -14.90
CA PHE A 388 -8.19 -12.63 -15.91
C PHE A 388 -9.18 -13.76 -15.55
N LEU A 389 -9.27 -14.13 -14.26
CA LEU A 389 -10.23 -15.13 -13.80
C LEU A 389 -11.68 -14.64 -13.86
N LEU A 390 -11.88 -13.33 -13.72
CA LEU A 390 -13.20 -12.71 -13.92
C LEU A 390 -13.60 -12.76 -15.39
N LEU A 391 -12.69 -12.46 -16.30
CA LEU A 391 -12.93 -12.57 -17.74
C LEU A 391 -13.24 -14.01 -18.14
N LYS A 392 -12.54 -15.01 -17.58
CA LYS A 392 -12.82 -16.45 -17.76
C LYS A 392 -14.21 -16.88 -17.27
N ARG A 393 -14.74 -16.21 -16.27
CA ARG A 393 -16.10 -16.49 -15.74
C ARG A 393 -17.22 -15.83 -16.56
N GLY A 394 -16.88 -15.20 -17.69
CA GLY A 394 -17.86 -14.58 -18.58
C GLY A 394 -18.10 -13.09 -18.30
N TYR A 395 -17.35 -12.48 -17.38
CA TYR A 395 -17.37 -11.02 -17.26
C TYR A 395 -16.58 -10.40 -18.41
N SER A 396 -16.95 -9.22 -18.78
CA SER A 396 -16.25 -8.44 -19.81
C SER A 396 -15.88 -7.07 -19.26
N ILE A 397 -14.79 -6.53 -19.76
CA ILE A 397 -14.35 -5.17 -19.45
C ILE A 397 -14.67 -4.30 -20.66
N THR A 398 -15.48 -3.30 -20.46
CA THR A 398 -15.80 -2.33 -21.52
C THR A 398 -14.92 -1.10 -21.39
N LEU A 399 -14.30 -0.75 -22.49
CA LEU A 399 -13.36 0.35 -22.61
C LEU A 399 -13.93 1.37 -23.62
N CYS A 400 -13.69 2.64 -23.37
CA CYS A 400 -13.86 3.69 -24.37
C CYS A 400 -12.57 4.51 -24.40
N ASN A 401 -11.97 4.63 -25.54
CA ASN A 401 -10.66 5.29 -25.72
C ASN A 401 -9.57 4.78 -24.78
N GLY A 402 -9.53 3.45 -24.56
CA GLY A 402 -8.50 2.78 -23.73
C GLY A 402 -8.74 2.87 -22.21
N LYS A 403 -9.85 3.47 -21.75
CA LYS A 403 -10.21 3.57 -20.33
C LYS A 403 -11.42 2.73 -20.01
N THR A 404 -11.39 2.04 -18.86
CA THR A 404 -12.49 1.19 -18.40
C THR A 404 -13.69 2.03 -18.02
N ILE A 405 -14.84 1.70 -18.57
CA ILE A 405 -16.10 2.37 -18.30
C ILE A 405 -16.78 1.69 -17.12
N ARG A 406 -17.13 2.46 -16.12
CA ARG A 406 -17.88 1.95 -14.97
C ARG A 406 -19.33 2.42 -14.94
N ASN A 407 -19.69 3.35 -15.80
CA ASN A 407 -21.00 4.00 -15.76
C ASN A 407 -21.47 4.34 -17.17
N ALA A 408 -22.76 4.09 -17.44
CA ALA A 408 -23.35 4.40 -18.75
C ALA A 408 -23.37 5.90 -19.07
N LYS A 409 -23.33 6.77 -18.05
CA LYS A 409 -23.24 8.23 -18.21
C LYS A 409 -21.90 8.72 -18.80
N ASP A 410 -20.89 7.85 -18.81
CA ASP A 410 -19.57 8.13 -19.37
C ASP A 410 -19.52 7.97 -20.89
N LEU A 411 -20.64 7.57 -21.53
CA LEU A 411 -20.74 7.30 -22.95
C LEU A 411 -21.67 8.27 -23.66
N LYS A 412 -21.41 8.57 -24.91
CA LYS A 412 -22.29 9.34 -25.80
C LYS A 412 -22.79 8.46 -26.95
N ILE A 413 -23.98 8.80 -27.44
CA ILE A 413 -24.46 8.17 -28.64
C ILE A 413 -23.47 8.45 -29.78
N GLY A 414 -22.98 7.40 -30.39
CA GLY A 414 -22.00 7.46 -31.45
C GLY A 414 -20.59 7.02 -31.07
N ASP A 415 -20.28 6.87 -29.77
CA ASP A 415 -18.98 6.42 -29.34
C ASP A 415 -18.74 4.95 -29.67
N THR A 416 -17.49 4.66 -29.93
CA THR A 416 -17.01 3.29 -30.07
C THR A 416 -16.50 2.81 -28.72
N ILE A 417 -17.12 1.76 -28.23
CA ILE A 417 -16.69 1.05 -27.04
C ILE A 417 -16.07 -0.29 -27.43
N THR A 418 -14.98 -0.62 -26.80
CA THR A 418 -14.31 -1.92 -26.95
C THR A 418 -14.64 -2.76 -25.74
N THR A 419 -15.34 -3.84 -25.94
CA THR A 419 -15.61 -4.81 -24.87
C THR A 419 -14.59 -5.95 -24.96
N ARG A 420 -13.79 -6.07 -23.93
CA ARG A 420 -12.75 -7.08 -23.81
C ARG A 420 -13.28 -8.30 -23.08
N PHE A 421 -13.17 -9.43 -23.70
CA PHE A 421 -13.49 -10.76 -23.16
C PHE A 421 -12.20 -11.51 -22.78
N GLU A 422 -12.32 -12.73 -22.34
CA GLU A 422 -11.16 -13.61 -22.09
C GLU A 422 -10.28 -13.73 -23.35
N THR A 423 -10.90 -13.97 -24.48
CA THR A 423 -10.23 -14.05 -25.79
C THR A 423 -10.93 -13.10 -26.75
N GLY A 424 -10.19 -12.05 -27.14
CA GLY A 424 -10.67 -11.10 -28.12
C GLY A 424 -11.37 -9.88 -27.55
N GLU A 425 -11.58 -8.95 -28.43
CA GLU A 425 -12.22 -7.66 -28.14
C GLU A 425 -13.31 -7.43 -29.19
N VAL A 426 -14.40 -6.86 -28.79
CA VAL A 426 -15.50 -6.48 -29.68
C VAL A 426 -15.66 -4.98 -29.64
N GLU A 427 -15.59 -4.36 -30.79
CA GLU A 427 -15.93 -2.96 -30.91
C GLU A 427 -17.42 -2.81 -31.20
N SER A 428 -18.03 -1.95 -30.44
CA SER A 428 -19.46 -1.66 -30.59
C SER A 428 -19.68 -0.17 -30.59
N LYS A 429 -20.66 0.30 -31.31
CA LYS A 429 -21.02 1.70 -31.33
C LYS A 429 -22.25 1.92 -30.46
N VAL A 430 -22.20 2.94 -29.63
CA VAL A 430 -23.33 3.26 -28.75
C VAL A 430 -24.45 3.90 -29.58
N GLU A 431 -25.53 3.15 -29.78
CA GLU A 431 -26.67 3.64 -30.55
C GLU A 431 -27.74 4.30 -29.67
N ARG A 432 -27.89 3.82 -28.44
CA ARG A 432 -28.91 4.32 -27.50
C ARG A 432 -28.43 4.21 -26.07
N LEU A 433 -28.74 5.20 -25.29
CA LEU A 433 -28.54 5.20 -23.85
C LEU A 433 -29.92 5.32 -23.18
N SER A 434 -30.19 4.44 -22.25
CA SER A 434 -31.43 4.41 -21.49
C SER A 434 -31.26 4.93 -20.08
#